data_0163f3fd3f78e87e6552dd6fb843a6d7
#
_entry.id   0163f3fd3f78e87e6552dd6fb843a6d7
#
_cell.length_a   1.000
_cell.length_b   1.000
_cell.length_c   1.000
_cell.angle_alpha   90.00
_cell.angle_beta   90.00
_cell.angle_gamma   90.00
#
_symmetry.space_group_name_H-M   'P 1'
#
loop_
_entity.id
_entity.type
_entity.pdbx_description
1 polymer ?
#
loop_
_entity_poly.entity_id
_entity_poly.type
_entity_poly.pdbx_seq_one_letter_code
_entity_poly.pdbx_strand_id
1 'polypeptide(L)'
;RANPKIDTDDYFLKTVHAFARKHKDKKIVLIGCGDSYVALISKHKAELDDNIIAPYIDFDLMNSLQQKETFYKLCEKHGVDYPGTFVYKNGMSMDFTIDFPYPVILKPSDSIKYWEHPFDTQKKVYTIRSRQELNSVIKEIYDAGYDDDLIIQDMIPGNDEYMRVLTSYSDKNGKVKMMCLGHVLLEEHTPHGLGNHAVIITEPNQELMKRVRNLLEDLHYVGFFNFDIKYDRRDGKYKFFEINTRQGRSNYYVTGSGFNVAKYIVEEYVYGKELK
;
A
#
# COMPACT_ATOMS: atom_id res chain seq x y z
N ARG A 1 15.82 13.15 -18.14
CA ARG A 1 15.86 14.49 -17.51
C ARG A 1 14.73 14.55 -16.51
N ALA A 2 14.99 14.94 -15.27
CA ALA A 2 13.95 15.13 -14.27
C ALA A 2 13.03 16.30 -14.69
N ASN A 3 11.72 16.10 -14.56
CA ASN A 3 10.72 17.13 -14.75
C ASN A 3 10.05 17.41 -13.40
N PRO A 4 10.31 18.55 -12.73
CA PRO A 4 9.80 18.81 -11.38
C PRO A 4 8.28 19.01 -11.31
N LYS A 5 7.59 19.07 -12.47
CA LYS A 5 6.12 19.20 -12.56
C LYS A 5 5.43 17.91 -13.01
N ILE A 6 6.18 16.80 -13.09
CA ILE A 6 5.64 15.51 -13.61
C ILE A 6 4.51 14.93 -12.75
N ASP A 7 4.35 15.40 -11.53
CA ASP A 7 3.34 15.02 -10.56
C ASP A 7 1.99 15.71 -10.73
N THR A 8 1.85 16.57 -11.75
CA THR A 8 0.55 17.16 -12.14
C THR A 8 0.00 16.49 -13.39
N ASP A 9 -1.32 16.33 -13.48
CA ASP A 9 -2.04 15.63 -14.56
C ASP A 9 -1.58 16.09 -15.96
N ASP A 10 -1.64 17.40 -16.22
CA ASP A 10 -1.30 17.99 -17.54
C ASP A 10 0.16 17.75 -17.93
N TYR A 11 1.10 17.92 -16.99
CA TYR A 11 2.51 17.72 -17.30
C TYR A 11 2.88 16.25 -17.41
N PHE A 12 2.22 15.39 -16.66
CA PHE A 12 2.36 13.94 -16.79
C PHE A 12 1.98 13.51 -18.20
N LEU A 13 0.74 13.77 -18.64
CA LEU A 13 0.24 13.40 -19.95
C LEU A 13 1.10 14.01 -21.07
N LYS A 14 1.38 15.30 -21.00
CA LYS A 14 2.22 15.97 -22.00
C LYS A 14 3.61 15.32 -22.12
N THR A 15 4.21 14.94 -20.98
CA THR A 15 5.55 14.34 -20.96
C THR A 15 5.52 12.94 -21.53
N VAL A 16 4.55 12.13 -21.10
CA VAL A 16 4.41 10.73 -21.50
C VAL A 16 4.09 10.62 -22.99
N HIS A 17 3.14 11.41 -23.50
CA HIS A 17 2.82 11.47 -24.93
C HIS A 17 3.98 11.94 -25.81
N ALA A 18 4.73 12.96 -25.34
CA ALA A 18 5.90 13.42 -26.08
C ALA A 18 6.97 12.34 -26.19
N PHE A 19 7.17 11.57 -25.09
CA PHE A 19 8.11 10.45 -25.08
C PHE A 19 7.63 9.29 -25.96
N ALA A 20 6.35 8.93 -25.88
CA ALA A 20 5.73 7.88 -26.69
C ALA A 20 5.88 8.16 -28.20
N ARG A 21 5.53 9.39 -28.64
CA ARG A 21 5.64 9.82 -30.04
C ARG A 21 7.09 9.81 -30.53
N LYS A 22 8.05 10.20 -29.67
CA LYS A 22 9.48 10.15 -30.01
C LYS A 22 9.99 8.73 -30.23
N HIS A 23 9.36 7.75 -29.58
CA HIS A 23 9.77 6.35 -29.59
C HIS A 23 8.63 5.43 -30.09
N LYS A 24 7.89 5.88 -31.09
CA LYS A 24 6.70 5.19 -31.65
C LYS A 24 6.97 3.78 -32.16
N ASP A 25 8.21 3.47 -32.47
CA ASP A 25 8.69 2.18 -32.94
C ASP A 25 9.00 1.18 -31.80
N LYS A 26 8.87 1.62 -30.54
CA LYS A 26 9.23 0.83 -29.35
C LYS A 26 8.03 0.63 -28.45
N LYS A 27 8.00 -0.52 -27.78
CA LYS A 27 7.16 -0.74 -26.59
C LYS A 27 7.80 -0.04 -25.40
N ILE A 28 7.05 0.75 -24.69
CA ILE A 28 7.48 1.53 -23.52
C ILE A 28 6.78 0.99 -22.29
N VAL A 29 7.54 0.48 -21.32
CA VAL A 29 7.01 0.07 -20.01
C VAL A 29 7.06 1.28 -19.07
N LEU A 30 5.91 1.74 -18.63
CA LEU A 30 5.77 2.86 -17.70
C LEU A 30 5.68 2.34 -16.27
N ILE A 31 6.63 2.72 -15.43
CA ILE A 31 6.72 2.26 -14.03
C ILE A 31 6.62 3.47 -13.08
N GLY A 32 5.65 3.42 -12.19
CA GLY A 32 5.49 4.38 -11.09
C GLY A 32 6.35 3.98 -9.89
N CYS A 33 7.28 4.86 -9.49
CA CYS A 33 8.20 4.60 -8.38
C CYS A 33 7.66 5.08 -7.01
N GLY A 34 6.39 5.46 -6.93
CA GLY A 34 5.71 5.91 -5.71
C GLY A 34 4.20 5.92 -5.91
N ASP A 35 3.45 6.01 -4.81
CA ASP A 35 1.98 5.90 -4.83
C ASP A 35 1.33 6.98 -5.70
N SER A 36 1.79 8.24 -5.60
CA SER A 36 1.31 9.35 -6.42
C SER A 36 1.52 9.13 -7.92
N TYR A 37 2.66 8.59 -8.32
CA TYR A 37 2.95 8.30 -9.73
C TYR A 37 2.10 7.14 -10.26
N VAL A 38 1.87 6.11 -9.44
CA VAL A 38 0.98 5.00 -9.83
C VAL A 38 -0.46 5.50 -9.92
N ALA A 39 -0.89 6.39 -9.03
CA ALA A 39 -2.21 7.02 -9.09
C ALA A 39 -2.41 7.79 -10.40
N LEU A 40 -1.42 8.61 -10.81
CA LEU A 40 -1.44 9.30 -12.10
C LEU A 40 -1.51 8.34 -13.28
N ILE A 41 -0.70 7.28 -13.28
CA ILE A 41 -0.70 6.26 -14.34
C ILE A 41 -2.06 5.58 -14.42
N SER A 42 -2.61 5.14 -13.29
CA SER A 42 -3.91 4.45 -13.23
C SER A 42 -5.06 5.37 -13.65
N LYS A 43 -5.04 6.64 -13.22
CA LYS A 43 -6.03 7.65 -13.56
C LYS A 43 -6.09 7.93 -15.06
N HIS A 44 -4.95 8.02 -15.69
CA HIS A 44 -4.83 8.37 -17.12
C HIS A 44 -4.55 7.17 -18.02
N LYS A 45 -4.72 5.95 -17.51
CA LYS A 45 -4.40 4.72 -18.23
C LYS A 45 -5.08 4.62 -19.61
N ALA A 46 -6.34 5.06 -19.72
CA ALA A 46 -7.11 5.05 -20.95
C ALA A 46 -6.67 6.12 -21.98
N GLU A 47 -5.88 7.10 -21.54
CA GLU A 47 -5.38 8.20 -22.37
C GLU A 47 -3.97 7.96 -22.91
N LEU A 48 -3.31 6.89 -22.45
CA LEU A 48 -1.94 6.58 -22.86
C LEU A 48 -1.87 6.11 -24.32
N ASP A 49 -0.75 6.45 -24.99
CA ASP A 49 -0.50 6.00 -26.38
C ASP A 49 -0.37 4.46 -26.45
N ASP A 50 -0.75 3.85 -27.57
CA ASP A 50 -0.81 2.39 -27.80
C ASP A 50 0.54 1.67 -27.56
N ASN A 51 1.66 2.38 -27.68
CA ASN A 51 2.98 1.82 -27.45
C ASN A 51 3.42 1.87 -25.97
N ILE A 52 2.57 2.42 -25.08
CA ILE A 52 2.83 2.46 -23.63
C ILE A 52 2.16 1.28 -22.94
N ILE A 53 2.91 0.59 -22.14
CA ILE A 53 2.50 -0.52 -21.29
C ILE A 53 2.48 -0.01 -19.85
N ALA A 54 1.29 0.04 -19.23
CA ALA A 54 1.06 0.45 -17.85
C ALA A 54 0.38 -0.71 -17.08
N PRO A 55 1.15 -1.63 -16.48
CA PRO A 55 0.62 -2.84 -15.87
C PRO A 55 0.09 -2.55 -14.45
N TYR A 56 -0.94 -1.73 -14.36
CA TYR A 56 -1.59 -1.32 -13.11
C TYR A 56 -3.10 -1.54 -13.19
N ILE A 57 -3.73 -1.68 -12.03
CA ILE A 57 -5.19 -1.69 -11.88
C ILE A 57 -5.79 -0.32 -12.26
N ASP A 58 -7.08 -0.28 -12.50
CA ASP A 58 -7.78 0.96 -12.77
C ASP A 58 -7.86 1.85 -11.52
N PHE A 59 -7.97 3.16 -11.71
CA PHE A 59 -7.90 4.14 -10.64
C PHE A 59 -9.00 3.94 -9.59
N ASP A 60 -10.23 3.58 -10.00
CA ASP A 60 -11.33 3.36 -9.06
C ASP A 60 -11.06 2.18 -8.12
N LEU A 61 -10.54 1.06 -8.65
CA LEU A 61 -10.13 -0.08 -7.84
C LEU A 61 -8.98 0.30 -6.90
N MET A 62 -7.99 1.01 -7.41
CA MET A 62 -6.85 1.47 -6.61
C MET A 62 -7.32 2.35 -5.45
N ASN A 63 -8.16 3.33 -5.73
CA ASN A 63 -8.72 4.26 -4.74
C ASN A 63 -9.54 3.52 -3.68
N SER A 64 -10.36 2.56 -4.11
CA SER A 64 -11.14 1.68 -3.23
C SER A 64 -10.26 0.88 -2.28
N LEU A 65 -9.16 0.30 -2.77
CA LEU A 65 -8.22 -0.50 -1.97
C LEU A 65 -7.40 0.34 -0.97
N GLN A 66 -7.20 1.62 -1.24
CA GLN A 66 -6.52 2.54 -0.32
C GLN A 66 -7.41 2.96 0.86
N GLN A 67 -8.75 2.89 0.69
CA GLN A 67 -9.69 3.19 1.77
C GLN A 67 -9.73 2.03 2.78
N LYS A 68 -9.35 2.30 4.02
CA LYS A 68 -9.24 1.28 5.07
C LYS A 68 -10.52 0.48 5.29
N GLU A 69 -11.67 1.16 5.31
CA GLU A 69 -12.97 0.49 5.50
C GLU A 69 -13.27 -0.51 4.37
N THR A 70 -13.06 -0.11 3.13
CA THR A 70 -13.26 -0.98 1.96
C THR A 70 -12.28 -2.15 1.95
N PHE A 71 -11.01 -1.87 2.24
CA PHE A 71 -9.97 -2.89 2.31
C PHE A 71 -10.26 -3.94 3.38
N TYR A 72 -10.71 -3.53 4.58
CA TYR A 72 -11.00 -4.48 5.66
C TYR A 72 -12.27 -5.30 5.41
N LYS A 73 -13.31 -4.73 4.79
CA LYS A 73 -14.47 -5.52 4.32
C LYS A 73 -14.06 -6.61 3.31
N LEU A 74 -13.10 -6.28 2.45
CA LEU A 74 -12.53 -7.25 1.51
C LEU A 74 -11.73 -8.34 2.23
N CYS A 75 -10.92 -7.96 3.23
CA CYS A 75 -10.20 -8.91 4.07
C CYS A 75 -11.16 -9.88 4.78
N GLU A 76 -12.25 -9.39 5.36
CA GLU A 76 -13.29 -10.23 5.99
C GLU A 76 -13.87 -11.25 5.01
N LYS A 77 -14.28 -10.79 3.83
CA LYS A 77 -14.84 -11.65 2.77
C LYS A 77 -13.93 -12.83 2.43
N HIS A 78 -12.62 -12.64 2.48
CA HIS A 78 -11.62 -13.64 2.10
C HIS A 78 -10.92 -14.34 3.28
N GLY A 79 -11.39 -14.09 4.51
CA GLY A 79 -10.80 -14.69 5.72
C GLY A 79 -9.36 -14.22 5.97
N VAL A 80 -9.03 -13.00 5.55
CA VAL A 80 -7.75 -12.34 5.82
C VAL A 80 -7.91 -11.50 7.08
N ASP A 81 -7.09 -11.77 8.08
CA ASP A 81 -7.18 -11.06 9.36
C ASP A 81 -6.57 -9.65 9.26
N TYR A 82 -7.14 -8.70 9.97
CA TYR A 82 -6.66 -7.32 10.07
C TYR A 82 -6.74 -6.81 11.53
N PRO A 83 -6.02 -5.76 11.92
CA PRO A 83 -6.09 -5.23 13.29
C PRO A 83 -7.46 -4.61 13.57
N GLY A 84 -7.93 -4.73 14.80
CA GLY A 84 -9.11 -3.99 15.27
C GLY A 84 -8.97 -2.53 14.87
N THR A 85 -10.00 -1.97 14.22
CA THR A 85 -9.92 -0.63 13.65
C THR A 85 -11.23 0.11 13.90
N PHE A 86 -11.10 1.35 14.37
CA PHE A 86 -12.20 2.28 14.52
C PHE A 86 -11.91 3.53 13.71
N VAL A 87 -12.84 3.95 12.87
CA VAL A 87 -12.74 5.18 12.09
C VAL A 87 -13.45 6.28 12.87
N TYR A 88 -12.67 7.23 13.40
CA TYR A 88 -13.21 8.41 14.03
C TYR A 88 -13.47 9.47 12.96
N LYS A 89 -14.73 9.71 12.67
CA LYS A 89 -15.16 10.66 11.64
C LYS A 89 -15.06 12.10 12.13
N ASN A 90 -14.68 12.99 11.25
CA ASN A 90 -14.66 14.42 11.57
C ASN A 90 -16.03 14.88 12.07
N GLY A 91 -16.03 15.62 13.18
CA GLY A 91 -17.26 16.08 13.85
C GLY A 91 -17.96 15.03 14.73
N MET A 92 -17.41 13.81 14.84
CA MET A 92 -17.94 12.79 15.74
C MET A 92 -17.80 13.19 17.21
N SER A 93 -18.76 12.78 18.04
CA SER A 93 -18.67 12.98 19.49
C SER A 93 -17.45 12.29 20.07
N MET A 94 -16.81 12.90 21.06
CA MET A 94 -15.74 12.29 21.86
C MET A 94 -16.25 11.15 22.76
N ASP A 95 -17.54 10.94 22.87
CA ASP A 95 -18.15 9.83 23.60
C ASP A 95 -18.37 8.65 22.64
N PHE A 96 -17.29 7.88 22.38
CA PHE A 96 -17.29 6.68 21.58
C PHE A 96 -16.53 5.55 22.30
N THR A 97 -16.72 4.31 21.90
CA THR A 97 -16.01 3.13 22.42
C THR A 97 -15.19 2.45 21.34
N ILE A 98 -14.09 1.84 21.73
CA ILE A 98 -13.27 0.97 20.89
C ILE A 98 -13.24 -0.43 21.53
N ASP A 99 -13.26 -1.48 20.71
CA ASP A 99 -13.36 -2.87 21.16
C ASP A 99 -11.99 -3.56 21.38
N PHE A 100 -10.92 -2.76 21.44
CA PHE A 100 -9.56 -3.24 21.63
C PHE A 100 -8.82 -2.41 22.69
N PRO A 101 -7.82 -3.02 23.39
CA PRO A 101 -7.16 -2.39 24.52
C PRO A 101 -6.15 -1.32 24.11
N TYR A 102 -5.84 -0.43 25.05
CA TYR A 102 -4.65 0.43 24.94
C TYR A 102 -3.36 -0.37 25.19
N PRO A 103 -2.21 0.03 24.59
CA PRO A 103 -2.06 1.18 23.72
C PRO A 103 -2.68 0.96 22.33
N VAL A 104 -3.12 2.04 21.71
CA VAL A 104 -3.64 2.05 20.34
C VAL A 104 -2.78 2.92 19.43
N ILE A 105 -2.88 2.68 18.13
CA ILE A 105 -2.31 3.55 17.10
C ILE A 105 -3.37 4.54 16.63
N LEU A 106 -3.01 5.82 16.57
CA LEU A 106 -3.80 6.87 15.93
C LEU A 106 -3.03 7.43 14.74
N LYS A 107 -3.69 7.55 13.60
CA LYS A 107 -3.13 8.11 12.36
C LYS A 107 -4.20 8.77 11.51
N PRO A 108 -3.85 9.77 10.66
CA PRO A 108 -4.80 10.35 9.71
C PRO A 108 -5.22 9.34 8.64
N SER A 109 -6.44 9.48 8.11
CA SER A 109 -6.91 8.73 6.94
C SER A 109 -6.23 9.23 5.66
N ASP A 110 -6.09 10.55 5.51
CA ASP A 110 -5.36 11.20 4.42
C ASP A 110 -4.10 11.88 4.96
N SER A 111 -2.95 11.28 4.65
CA SER A 111 -1.66 11.82 5.10
C SER A 111 -1.22 13.08 4.32
N ILE A 112 -1.72 13.31 3.10
CA ILE A 112 -1.38 14.50 2.31
C ILE A 112 -2.04 15.70 2.96
N LYS A 113 -3.35 15.69 3.11
CA LYS A 113 -4.09 16.76 3.79
C LYS A 113 -3.58 16.99 5.21
N TYR A 114 -3.21 15.93 5.92
CA TYR A 114 -2.72 16.04 7.28
C TYR A 114 -1.45 16.88 7.39
N TRP A 115 -0.49 16.73 6.46
CA TRP A 115 0.74 17.51 6.44
C TRP A 115 0.55 18.96 5.95
N GLU A 116 -0.60 19.31 5.40
CA GLU A 116 -0.96 20.69 5.05
C GLU A 116 -1.34 21.53 6.28
N HIS A 117 -1.60 20.88 7.43
CA HIS A 117 -1.99 21.50 8.69
C HIS A 117 -0.96 21.24 9.82
N PRO A 118 0.24 21.87 9.76
CA PRO A 118 1.32 21.58 10.71
C PRO A 118 1.04 22.11 12.11
N PHE A 119 1.48 21.37 13.13
CA PHE A 119 1.47 21.76 14.54
C PHE A 119 2.67 21.12 15.29
N ASP A 120 3.06 21.68 16.44
CA ASP A 120 4.34 21.39 17.12
C ASP A 120 4.54 19.90 17.48
N THR A 121 3.47 19.22 17.90
CA THR A 121 3.51 17.80 18.31
C THR A 121 3.16 16.82 17.19
N GLN A 122 3.05 17.31 15.95
CA GLN A 122 2.61 16.53 14.81
C GLN A 122 3.49 15.29 14.54
N LYS A 123 2.84 14.14 14.43
CA LYS A 123 3.47 12.87 14.09
C LYS A 123 2.67 12.16 13.00
N LYS A 124 3.36 11.41 12.14
CA LYS A 124 2.70 10.54 11.16
C LYS A 124 1.84 9.46 11.83
N VAL A 125 2.29 8.96 12.99
CA VAL A 125 1.65 7.89 13.75
C VAL A 125 1.84 8.16 15.24
N TYR A 126 0.76 8.09 16.02
CA TYR A 126 0.77 8.23 17.46
C TYR A 126 0.55 6.88 18.13
N THR A 127 1.34 6.59 19.16
CA THR A 127 1.06 5.50 20.09
C THR A 127 0.36 6.09 21.30
N ILE A 128 -0.90 5.76 21.48
CA ILE A 128 -1.79 6.33 22.50
C ILE A 128 -2.00 5.31 23.61
N ARG A 129 -1.75 5.70 24.85
CA ARG A 129 -1.78 4.80 26.01
C ARG A 129 -3.05 4.88 26.86
N SER A 130 -3.86 5.90 26.65
CA SER A 130 -5.09 6.10 27.44
C SER A 130 -6.16 6.83 26.65
N ARG A 131 -7.41 6.73 27.11
CA ARG A 131 -8.53 7.48 26.56
C ARG A 131 -8.32 8.99 26.65
N GLN A 132 -7.79 9.46 27.76
CA GLN A 132 -7.53 10.89 27.95
C GLN A 132 -6.52 11.41 26.93
N GLU A 133 -5.43 10.68 26.71
CA GLU A 133 -4.43 11.01 25.68
C GLU A 133 -5.05 10.97 24.27
N LEU A 134 -5.89 9.97 23.97
CA LEU A 134 -6.59 9.86 22.69
C LEU A 134 -7.42 11.11 22.41
N ASN A 135 -8.27 11.50 23.35
CA ASN A 135 -9.13 12.66 23.21
C ASN A 135 -8.31 13.96 23.05
N SER A 136 -7.20 14.10 23.78
CA SER A 136 -6.32 15.27 23.67
C SER A 136 -5.69 15.38 22.28
N VAL A 137 -5.15 14.26 21.75
CA VAL A 137 -4.48 14.25 20.44
C VAL A 137 -5.49 14.44 19.31
N ILE A 138 -6.69 13.82 19.38
CA ILE A 138 -7.75 14.05 18.39
C ILE A 138 -8.11 15.54 18.33
N LYS A 139 -8.29 16.15 19.50
CA LYS A 139 -8.62 17.58 19.58
C LYS A 139 -7.51 18.44 18.97
N GLU A 140 -6.26 18.17 19.30
CA GLU A 140 -5.10 18.92 18.80
C GLU A 140 -5.01 18.85 17.27
N ILE A 141 -5.25 17.66 16.66
CA ILE A 141 -5.24 17.47 15.23
C ILE A 141 -6.34 18.31 14.54
N TYR A 142 -7.56 18.27 15.07
CA TYR A 142 -8.66 19.03 14.48
C TYR A 142 -8.57 20.54 14.75
N ASP A 143 -8.04 20.95 15.90
CA ASP A 143 -7.77 22.36 16.21
C ASP A 143 -6.71 22.96 15.25
N ALA A 144 -5.79 22.13 14.74
CA ALA A 144 -4.81 22.52 13.72
C ALA A 144 -5.42 22.68 12.30
N GLY A 145 -6.69 22.29 12.11
CA GLY A 145 -7.41 22.47 10.85
C GLY A 145 -7.53 21.23 9.98
N TYR A 146 -7.04 20.06 10.41
CA TYR A 146 -7.28 18.81 9.68
C TYR A 146 -8.79 18.53 9.63
N ASP A 147 -9.32 18.23 8.43
CA ASP A 147 -10.75 18.14 8.15
C ASP A 147 -11.27 16.75 7.75
N ASP A 148 -10.38 15.75 7.76
CA ASP A 148 -10.71 14.38 7.36
C ASP A 148 -10.75 13.42 8.56
N ASP A 149 -11.04 12.14 8.32
CA ASP A 149 -11.19 11.11 9.35
C ASP A 149 -9.85 10.70 9.99
N LEU A 150 -9.92 10.17 11.20
CA LEU A 150 -8.80 9.57 11.91
C LEU A 150 -8.99 8.07 12.06
N ILE A 151 -7.92 7.32 11.92
CA ILE A 151 -7.89 5.87 12.09
C ILE A 151 -7.32 5.54 13.47
N ILE A 152 -8.14 4.92 14.32
CA ILE A 152 -7.73 4.37 15.60
C ILE A 152 -7.61 2.86 15.43
N GLN A 153 -6.46 2.29 15.77
CA GLN A 153 -6.17 0.90 15.43
C GLN A 153 -5.53 0.17 16.63
N ASP A 154 -5.91 -1.10 16.82
CA ASP A 154 -5.28 -1.97 17.80
C ASP A 154 -3.76 -2.03 17.53
N MET A 155 -2.97 -1.72 18.56
CA MET A 155 -1.53 -1.80 18.47
C MET A 155 -1.06 -3.25 18.65
N ILE A 156 -0.74 -3.91 17.54
CA ILE A 156 -0.20 -5.27 17.58
C ILE A 156 1.20 -5.22 18.22
N PRO A 157 1.42 -5.96 19.33
CA PRO A 157 2.71 -5.97 20.03
C PRO A 157 3.82 -6.65 19.20
N GLY A 158 5.05 -6.34 19.52
CA GLY A 158 6.25 -6.92 18.88
C GLY A 158 7.04 -5.88 18.10
N ASN A 159 8.33 -6.17 17.95
CA ASN A 159 9.32 -5.40 17.20
C ASN A 159 9.29 -5.75 15.69
N ASP A 160 10.33 -5.38 14.96
CA ASP A 160 10.47 -5.58 13.51
C ASP A 160 10.33 -7.07 13.12
N GLU A 161 10.80 -7.99 13.93
CA GLU A 161 10.73 -9.44 13.67
C GLU A 161 9.28 -9.97 13.55
N TYR A 162 8.30 -9.22 14.02
CA TYR A 162 6.88 -9.56 13.84
C TYR A 162 6.32 -9.04 12.52
N MET A 163 7.04 -8.18 11.82
CA MET A 163 6.62 -7.64 10.52
C MET A 163 6.81 -8.67 9.40
N ARG A 164 5.91 -8.63 8.45
CA ARG A 164 5.94 -9.42 7.21
C ARG A 164 5.59 -8.52 6.04
N VAL A 165 6.13 -8.84 4.89
CA VAL A 165 5.75 -8.23 3.62
C VAL A 165 5.39 -9.33 2.64
N LEU A 166 4.24 -9.21 1.99
CA LEU A 166 3.84 -10.13 0.94
C LEU A 166 3.86 -9.40 -0.39
N THR A 167 4.82 -9.73 -1.24
CA THR A 167 4.89 -9.23 -2.62
C THR A 167 4.26 -10.23 -3.55
N SER A 168 3.45 -9.77 -4.49
CA SER A 168 2.88 -10.64 -5.52
C SER A 168 2.80 -9.94 -6.89
N TYR A 169 2.66 -10.75 -7.93
CA TYR A 169 2.39 -10.33 -9.29
C TYR A 169 1.20 -11.11 -9.85
N SER A 170 0.22 -10.37 -10.37
CA SER A 170 -0.90 -10.93 -11.14
C SER A 170 -0.74 -10.55 -12.61
N ASP A 171 -1.01 -11.50 -13.49
CA ASP A 171 -0.95 -11.30 -14.94
C ASP A 171 -2.10 -10.40 -15.44
N LYS A 172 -2.08 -10.04 -16.72
CA LYS A 172 -3.11 -9.23 -17.39
C LYS A 172 -4.52 -9.83 -17.35
N ASN A 173 -4.65 -11.11 -17.01
CA ASN A 173 -5.93 -11.81 -16.85
C ASN A 173 -6.37 -11.86 -15.37
N GLY A 174 -5.68 -11.18 -14.48
CA GLY A 174 -5.96 -11.18 -13.04
C GLY A 174 -5.57 -12.48 -12.34
N LYS A 175 -4.68 -13.31 -12.94
CA LYS A 175 -4.21 -14.55 -12.33
C LYS A 175 -2.87 -14.35 -11.62
N VAL A 176 -2.81 -14.76 -10.36
CA VAL A 176 -1.60 -14.65 -9.55
C VAL A 176 -0.53 -15.62 -10.06
N LYS A 177 0.59 -15.09 -10.52
CA LYS A 177 1.73 -15.83 -11.09
C LYS A 177 2.93 -15.91 -10.17
N MET A 178 3.05 -15.00 -9.23
CA MET A 178 4.13 -14.99 -8.25
C MET A 178 3.62 -14.46 -6.91
N MET A 179 4.02 -15.09 -5.84
CA MET A 179 3.87 -14.62 -4.47
C MET A 179 5.13 -14.93 -3.68
N CYS A 180 5.59 -13.97 -2.90
CA CYS A 180 6.74 -14.14 -2.03
C CYS A 180 6.43 -13.47 -0.68
N LEU A 181 6.33 -14.28 0.38
CA LEU A 181 6.22 -13.79 1.74
C LEU A 181 7.60 -13.57 2.32
N GLY A 182 7.85 -12.38 2.79
CA GLY A 182 9.08 -11.98 3.46
C GLY A 182 8.86 -11.81 4.97
N HIS A 183 9.77 -12.37 5.76
CA HIS A 183 9.90 -12.11 7.19
C HIS A 183 10.91 -10.99 7.37
N VAL A 184 10.48 -9.90 7.96
CA VAL A 184 11.33 -8.73 8.24
C VAL A 184 12.16 -9.01 9.49
N LEU A 185 13.47 -8.85 9.38
CA LEU A 185 14.39 -8.97 10.51
C LEU A 185 14.82 -7.60 11.02
N LEU A 186 14.77 -6.58 10.19
CA LEU A 186 15.14 -5.21 10.52
C LEU A 186 14.38 -4.22 9.65
N GLU A 187 13.84 -3.17 10.28
CA GLU A 187 13.31 -1.97 9.60
C GLU A 187 14.31 -0.82 9.67
N GLU A 188 14.11 0.21 8.85
CA GLU A 188 14.83 1.48 8.99
C GLU A 188 14.26 2.26 10.17
N HIS A 189 15.13 2.65 11.13
CA HIS A 189 14.76 3.42 12.31
C HIS A 189 15.08 4.91 12.20
N THR A 190 15.44 5.38 10.99
CA THR A 190 15.62 6.82 10.74
C THR A 190 14.27 7.54 10.67
N PRO A 191 14.16 8.84 11.02
CA PRO A 191 12.88 9.56 11.03
C PRO A 191 12.11 9.49 9.70
N HIS A 192 12.82 9.48 8.57
CA HIS A 192 12.23 9.40 7.23
C HIS A 192 12.13 7.98 6.68
N GLY A 193 12.82 7.02 7.30
CA GLY A 193 12.88 5.63 6.87
C GLY A 193 11.96 4.69 7.65
N LEU A 194 11.35 5.16 8.72
CA LEU A 194 10.52 4.35 9.60
C LEU A 194 9.40 3.62 8.82
N GLY A 195 9.32 2.31 9.01
CA GLY A 195 8.39 1.43 8.31
C GLY A 195 8.91 0.89 6.96
N ASN A 196 10.14 1.23 6.54
CA ASN A 196 10.77 0.57 5.41
C ASN A 196 11.58 -0.65 5.88
N HIS A 197 11.41 -1.76 5.19
CA HIS A 197 12.10 -3.01 5.52
C HIS A 197 13.53 -3.00 4.96
N ALA A 198 14.51 -3.17 5.82
CA ALA A 198 15.94 -3.16 5.48
C ALA A 198 16.53 -4.56 5.31
N VAL A 199 16.12 -5.53 6.14
CA VAL A 199 16.57 -6.93 6.07
C VAL A 199 15.35 -7.84 6.06
N ILE A 200 15.24 -8.67 5.01
CA ILE A 200 14.12 -9.58 4.80
C ILE A 200 14.67 -10.96 4.44
N ILE A 201 14.09 -12.00 5.02
CA ILE A 201 14.25 -13.40 4.57
C ILE A 201 12.91 -13.93 4.08
N THR A 202 12.93 -14.92 3.20
CA THR A 202 11.69 -15.55 2.73
C THR A 202 11.14 -16.52 3.78
N GLU A 203 9.83 -16.49 3.97
CA GLU A 203 9.10 -17.37 4.89
C GLU A 203 7.84 -17.89 4.21
N PRO A 204 7.79 -19.19 3.79
CA PRO A 204 6.62 -19.71 3.10
C PRO A 204 5.45 -19.93 4.09
N ASN A 205 4.25 -19.45 3.71
CA ASN A 205 3.00 -19.74 4.40
C ASN A 205 1.91 -20.01 3.36
N GLN A 206 1.73 -21.27 3.01
CA GLN A 206 0.84 -21.67 1.93
C GLN A 206 -0.63 -21.31 2.19
N GLU A 207 -1.10 -21.40 3.43
CA GLU A 207 -2.49 -21.09 3.78
C GLU A 207 -2.77 -19.60 3.63
N LEU A 208 -1.90 -18.76 4.18
CA LEU A 208 -1.98 -17.30 4.02
C LEU A 208 -1.94 -16.91 2.55
N MET A 209 -0.98 -17.44 1.80
CA MET A 209 -0.81 -17.15 0.38
C MET A 209 -2.03 -17.60 -0.44
N LYS A 210 -2.69 -18.71 -0.08
CA LYS A 210 -3.92 -19.16 -0.73
C LYS A 210 -5.08 -18.18 -0.51
N ARG A 211 -5.28 -17.69 0.72
CA ARG A 211 -6.33 -16.70 1.03
C ARG A 211 -6.11 -15.40 0.25
N VAL A 212 -4.88 -14.92 0.23
CA VAL A 212 -4.52 -13.71 -0.52
C VAL A 212 -4.66 -13.91 -2.03
N ARG A 213 -4.29 -15.07 -2.56
CA ARG A 213 -4.53 -15.41 -3.97
C ARG A 213 -6.00 -15.28 -4.33
N ASN A 214 -6.89 -15.88 -3.52
CA ASN A 214 -8.33 -15.84 -3.76
C ASN A 214 -8.86 -14.39 -3.75
N LEU A 215 -8.38 -13.57 -2.80
CA LEU A 215 -8.73 -12.15 -2.73
C LEU A 215 -8.33 -11.40 -4.00
N LEU A 216 -7.12 -11.59 -4.48
CA LEU A 216 -6.60 -10.89 -5.65
C LEU A 216 -7.26 -11.34 -6.96
N GLU A 217 -7.49 -12.64 -7.11
CA GLU A 217 -8.14 -13.19 -8.30
C GLU A 217 -9.63 -12.81 -8.34
N ASP A 218 -10.30 -12.67 -7.20
CA ASP A 218 -11.68 -12.15 -7.12
C ASP A 218 -11.77 -10.68 -7.54
N LEU A 219 -10.72 -9.90 -7.24
CA LEU A 219 -10.60 -8.51 -7.68
C LEU A 219 -10.18 -8.35 -9.14
N HIS A 220 -9.79 -9.43 -9.82
CA HIS A 220 -9.10 -9.35 -11.11
C HIS A 220 -7.89 -8.40 -11.05
N TYR A 221 -7.14 -8.44 -9.93
CA TYR A 221 -5.99 -7.57 -9.72
C TYR A 221 -4.92 -7.80 -10.79
N VAL A 222 -4.32 -6.74 -11.30
CA VAL A 222 -3.29 -6.77 -12.34
C VAL A 222 -2.02 -6.05 -11.87
N GLY A 223 -0.86 -6.63 -12.17
CA GLY A 223 0.43 -6.03 -11.85
C GLY A 223 0.96 -6.40 -10.46
N PHE A 224 1.92 -5.62 -9.99
CA PHE A 224 2.56 -5.80 -8.69
C PHE A 224 1.79 -5.12 -7.56
N PHE A 225 1.89 -5.72 -6.38
CA PHE A 225 1.47 -5.10 -5.13
C PHE A 225 2.29 -5.65 -3.96
N ASN A 226 2.17 -4.98 -2.81
CA ASN A 226 2.68 -5.47 -1.53
C ASN A 226 1.63 -5.30 -0.46
N PHE A 227 1.54 -6.28 0.44
CA PHE A 227 0.85 -6.14 1.72
C PHE A 227 1.86 -5.93 2.84
N ASP A 228 1.58 -4.97 3.70
CA ASP A 228 2.25 -4.80 4.98
C ASP A 228 1.46 -5.57 6.03
N ILE A 229 2.12 -6.52 6.71
CA ILE A 229 1.51 -7.52 7.59
C ILE A 229 2.29 -7.56 8.90
N LYS A 230 1.59 -7.78 10.01
CA LYS A 230 2.24 -8.08 11.28
C LYS A 230 1.68 -9.37 11.86
N TYR A 231 2.57 -10.23 12.34
CA TYR A 231 2.19 -11.41 13.08
C TYR A 231 1.80 -11.03 14.50
N ASP A 232 0.57 -11.33 14.89
CA ASP A 232 0.06 -11.08 16.23
C ASP A 232 0.19 -12.33 17.08
N ARG A 233 1.17 -12.35 18.00
CA ARG A 233 1.40 -13.47 18.89
C ARG A 233 0.30 -13.71 19.93
N ARG A 234 -0.64 -12.74 20.11
CA ARG A 234 -1.75 -12.88 21.05
C ARG A 234 -2.76 -13.92 20.57
N ASP A 235 -2.98 -14.01 19.24
CA ASP A 235 -3.93 -14.94 18.62
C ASP A 235 -3.32 -15.83 17.53
N GLY A 236 -2.02 -15.69 17.26
CA GLY A 236 -1.30 -16.48 16.26
C GLY A 236 -1.64 -16.12 14.81
N LYS A 237 -2.18 -14.92 14.56
CA LYS A 237 -2.68 -14.51 13.26
C LYS A 237 -1.79 -13.48 12.58
N TYR A 238 -1.84 -13.45 11.26
CA TYR A 238 -1.19 -12.45 10.42
C TYR A 238 -2.19 -11.32 10.12
N LYS A 239 -1.95 -10.12 10.64
CA LYS A 239 -2.84 -8.97 10.51
C LYS A 239 -2.36 -8.06 9.38
N PHE A 240 -3.21 -7.83 8.40
CA PHE A 240 -2.95 -7.03 7.22
C PHE A 240 -3.28 -5.56 7.49
N PHE A 241 -2.29 -4.67 7.34
CA PHE A 241 -2.48 -3.25 7.59
C PHE A 241 -2.96 -2.50 6.35
N GLU A 242 -2.36 -2.80 5.19
CA GLU A 242 -2.65 -2.11 3.94
C GLU A 242 -2.14 -2.89 2.73
N ILE A 243 -2.66 -2.51 1.58
CA ILE A 243 -2.18 -2.92 0.27
C ILE A 243 -1.53 -1.72 -0.42
N ASN A 244 -0.29 -1.87 -0.83
CA ASN A 244 0.41 -0.93 -1.70
C ASN A 244 0.28 -1.41 -3.14
N THR A 245 -0.45 -0.68 -3.98
CA THR A 245 -0.81 -1.08 -5.35
C THR A 245 0.32 -0.88 -6.36
N ARG A 246 1.53 -1.13 -5.95
CA ARG A 246 2.79 -0.93 -6.68
C ARG A 246 3.88 -1.87 -6.18
N GLN A 247 5.01 -1.84 -6.90
CA GLN A 247 6.24 -2.46 -6.40
C GLN A 247 6.72 -1.74 -5.15
N GLY A 248 7.13 -2.52 -4.15
CA GLY A 248 7.70 -2.00 -2.92
C GLY A 248 9.18 -1.65 -3.08
N ARG A 249 9.66 -0.72 -2.28
CA ARG A 249 11.08 -0.35 -2.19
C ARG A 249 11.96 -1.57 -1.86
N SER A 250 11.45 -2.48 -1.04
CA SER A 250 12.14 -3.68 -0.58
C SER A 250 12.06 -4.88 -1.52
N ASN A 251 11.39 -4.79 -2.69
CA ASN A 251 11.10 -5.95 -3.54
C ASN A 251 12.33 -6.69 -4.10
N TYR A 252 13.55 -6.19 -3.87
CA TYR A 252 14.75 -6.90 -4.24
C TYR A 252 14.88 -8.26 -3.55
N TYR A 253 14.29 -8.46 -2.36
CA TYR A 253 14.30 -9.78 -1.70
C TYR A 253 13.65 -10.87 -2.56
N VAL A 254 12.62 -10.52 -3.35
CA VAL A 254 11.99 -11.44 -4.32
C VAL A 254 12.97 -11.82 -5.42
N THR A 255 13.71 -10.83 -5.95
CA THR A 255 14.76 -11.08 -6.95
C THR A 255 15.90 -11.90 -6.36
N GLY A 256 16.33 -11.60 -5.13
CA GLY A 256 17.35 -12.35 -4.39
C GLY A 256 16.95 -13.80 -4.13
N SER A 257 15.65 -14.10 -4.06
CA SER A 257 15.10 -15.45 -3.93
C SER A 257 14.96 -16.20 -5.28
N GLY A 258 15.45 -15.62 -6.39
CA GLY A 258 15.45 -16.24 -7.71
C GLY A 258 14.30 -15.78 -8.64
N PHE A 259 13.43 -14.89 -8.20
CA PHE A 259 12.27 -14.40 -8.97
C PHE A 259 12.46 -12.95 -9.37
N ASN A 260 13.12 -12.72 -10.50
CA ASN A 260 13.36 -11.36 -11.00
C ASN A 260 12.04 -10.64 -11.32
N VAL A 261 11.69 -9.63 -10.51
CA VAL A 261 10.43 -8.89 -10.61
C VAL A 261 10.25 -8.19 -11.96
N ALA A 262 11.30 -7.63 -12.55
CA ALA A 262 11.22 -6.96 -13.85
C ALA A 262 10.91 -7.93 -14.99
N LYS A 263 11.34 -9.20 -14.85
CA LYS A 263 11.14 -10.24 -15.84
C LYS A 263 9.66 -10.53 -16.08
N TYR A 264 8.82 -10.51 -15.04
CA TYR A 264 7.38 -10.76 -15.17
C TYR A 264 6.72 -9.78 -16.14
N ILE A 265 6.93 -8.48 -15.96
CA ILE A 265 6.37 -7.45 -16.83
C ILE A 265 6.93 -7.57 -18.26
N VAL A 266 8.24 -7.77 -18.40
CA VAL A 266 8.89 -7.82 -19.72
C VAL A 266 8.46 -9.07 -20.50
N GLU A 267 8.43 -10.23 -19.87
CA GLU A 267 7.99 -11.45 -20.54
C GLU A 267 6.54 -11.40 -20.98
N GLU A 268 5.65 -10.92 -20.11
CA GLU A 268 4.24 -10.84 -20.42
C GLU A 268 3.92 -9.76 -21.45
N TYR A 269 4.27 -8.52 -21.17
CA TYR A 269 3.80 -7.37 -21.97
C TYR A 269 4.68 -7.08 -23.18
N VAL A 270 6.00 -7.25 -23.06
CA VAL A 270 6.91 -6.96 -24.18
C VAL A 270 7.01 -8.15 -25.13
N TYR A 271 7.22 -9.35 -24.59
CA TYR A 271 7.39 -10.56 -25.41
C TYR A 271 6.10 -11.36 -25.61
N GLY A 272 5.00 -11.02 -24.94
CA GLY A 272 3.72 -11.70 -25.07
C GLY A 272 3.72 -13.14 -24.58
N LYS A 273 4.63 -13.49 -23.67
CA LYS A 273 4.72 -14.86 -23.14
C LYS A 273 3.64 -15.11 -22.09
N GLU A 274 3.10 -16.31 -22.10
CA GLU A 274 2.29 -16.79 -21.00
C GLU A 274 3.20 -17.12 -19.79
N LEU A 275 2.90 -16.51 -18.65
CA LEU A 275 3.60 -16.78 -17.40
C LEU A 275 3.06 -18.07 -16.77
N LYS A 276 3.96 -18.94 -16.36
CA LYS A 276 3.64 -20.21 -15.69
C LYS A 276 3.47 -20.02 -14.18
#